data_86d7a4b266d20c8b22932272fa23659b
#
_entry.id   86d7a4b266d20c8b22932272fa23659b
#
_cell.length_a   1.000
_cell.length_b   1.000
_cell.length_c   1.000
_cell.angle_alpha   90.00
_cell.angle_beta   90.00
_cell.angle_gamma   90.00
#
_symmetry.space_group_name_H-M   'P 1'
#
loop_
_entity.id
_entity.type
_entity.pdbx_description
1 polymer ?
#
loop_
_entity_poly.entity_id
_entity_poly.type
_entity_poly.pdbx_seq_one_letter_code
_entity_poly.pdbx_strand_id
1 'polypeptide(L)'
;MAVADDFRRIALSLGGTSEAPHFERTAFRAVRIYATLAPDGLGANLLFTPEEQEFKCLLAPDVFRPVANAWGRQGWTTLTLSAASEAELQDALAMAWRHGAAKKKKG
;
A
#
# COMPACT_ATOMS: atom_id res chain seq x y z
N MET A 1 -3.05 16.70 -1.03
CA MET A 1 -3.83 15.77 -1.87
C MET A 1 -2.87 15.01 -2.77
N ALA A 2 -2.85 13.69 -2.65
CA ALA A 2 -1.95 12.86 -3.45
C ALA A 2 -2.65 12.35 -4.71
N VAL A 3 -1.86 12.06 -5.74
CA VAL A 3 -2.36 11.51 -7.01
C VAL A 3 -1.56 10.26 -7.38
N ALA A 4 -2.03 9.52 -8.39
CA ALA A 4 -1.43 8.26 -8.80
C ALA A 4 0.06 8.41 -9.16
N ASP A 5 0.45 9.51 -9.79
CA ASP A 5 1.86 9.73 -10.15
C ASP A 5 2.73 9.87 -8.90
N ASP A 6 2.22 10.48 -7.83
CA ASP A 6 2.94 10.55 -6.55
C ASP A 6 3.14 9.15 -5.99
N PHE A 7 2.10 8.33 -6.04
CA PHE A 7 2.15 6.95 -5.57
C PHE A 7 3.24 6.16 -6.30
N ARG A 8 3.24 6.22 -7.62
CA ARG A 8 4.23 5.48 -8.42
C ARG A 8 5.64 5.98 -8.14
N ARG A 9 5.83 7.28 -8.10
CA ARG A 9 7.15 7.88 -7.86
C ARG A 9 7.71 7.44 -6.51
N ILE A 10 6.90 7.51 -5.47
CA ILE A 10 7.34 7.14 -4.11
C ILE A 10 7.61 5.65 -4.04
N ALA A 11 6.69 4.82 -4.54
CA ALA A 11 6.85 3.37 -4.50
C ALA A 11 8.13 2.94 -5.24
N LEU A 12 8.36 3.48 -6.43
CA LEU A 12 9.53 3.11 -7.23
C LEU A 12 10.84 3.62 -6.63
N SER A 13 10.78 4.60 -5.73
CA SER A 13 11.97 5.07 -5.01
C SER A 13 12.37 4.13 -3.87
N LEU A 14 11.49 3.25 -3.45
CA LEU A 14 11.78 2.30 -2.37
C LEU A 14 12.60 1.14 -2.92
N GLY A 15 13.63 0.73 -2.17
CA GLY A 15 14.64 -0.20 -2.64
C GLY A 15 14.10 -1.51 -3.18
N GLY A 16 14.56 -1.89 -4.37
CA GLY A 16 14.20 -3.16 -4.99
C GLY A 16 12.78 -3.22 -5.55
N THR A 17 12.07 -2.10 -5.58
CA THR A 17 10.69 -2.07 -6.06
C THR A 17 10.62 -2.03 -7.58
N SER A 18 9.79 -2.90 -8.14
CA SER A 18 9.40 -2.87 -9.56
C SER A 18 7.89 -2.87 -9.66
N GLU A 19 7.36 -2.39 -10.79
CA GLU A 19 5.93 -2.44 -11.04
C GLU A 19 5.62 -3.39 -12.19
N ALA A 20 4.46 -4.02 -12.14
CA ALA A 20 4.00 -4.93 -13.18
C ALA A 20 2.49 -5.01 -13.17
N PRO A 21 1.86 -5.34 -14.31
CA PRO A 21 0.43 -5.57 -14.33
C PRO A 21 0.06 -6.73 -13.40
N HIS A 22 -1.08 -6.61 -12.73
CA HIS A 22 -1.61 -7.64 -11.85
C HIS A 22 -3.14 -7.62 -12.00
N PHE A 23 -3.64 -8.44 -12.92
CA PHE A 23 -5.02 -8.34 -13.38
C PHE A 23 -5.27 -6.93 -13.94
N GLU A 24 -6.30 -6.24 -13.50
CA GLU A 24 -6.58 -4.87 -13.94
C GLU A 24 -5.84 -3.80 -13.12
N ARG A 25 -5.10 -4.22 -12.07
CA ARG A 25 -4.37 -3.31 -11.20
C ARG A 25 -2.88 -3.28 -11.58
N THR A 26 -2.14 -2.35 -10.99
CA THR A 26 -0.68 -2.31 -11.11
C THR A 26 -0.09 -2.72 -9.77
N ALA A 27 0.73 -3.76 -9.76
CA ALA A 27 1.37 -4.25 -8.54
C ALA A 27 2.76 -3.67 -8.37
N PHE A 28 3.11 -3.36 -7.14
CA PHE A 28 4.45 -2.90 -6.75
C PHE A 28 5.05 -3.95 -5.84
N ARG A 29 6.22 -4.42 -6.24
CA ARG A 29 6.85 -5.60 -5.65
C ARG A 29 8.31 -5.32 -5.31
N ALA A 30 8.71 -5.77 -4.13
CA ALA A 30 10.13 -5.89 -3.75
C ALA A 30 10.48 -7.39 -3.76
N VAL A 31 10.57 -8.07 -2.60
CA VAL A 31 10.63 -9.53 -2.58
C VAL A 31 9.24 -10.11 -2.89
N ARG A 32 8.20 -9.44 -2.41
CA ARG A 32 6.81 -9.80 -2.73
C ARG A 32 5.98 -8.54 -2.94
N ILE A 33 4.79 -8.70 -3.48
CA ILE A 33 3.88 -7.57 -3.71
C ILE A 33 3.50 -6.96 -2.37
N TYR A 34 3.66 -5.65 -2.24
CA TYR A 34 3.30 -4.93 -1.02
C TYR A 34 2.28 -3.82 -1.27
N ALA A 35 2.00 -3.51 -2.52
CA ALA A 35 1.02 -2.48 -2.86
C ALA A 35 0.45 -2.75 -4.25
N THR A 36 -0.81 -2.36 -4.46
CA THR A 36 -1.41 -2.36 -5.79
C THR A 36 -2.15 -1.05 -5.98
N LEU A 37 -2.06 -0.49 -7.18
CA LEU A 37 -2.75 0.75 -7.55
C LEU A 37 -3.96 0.40 -8.40
N ALA A 38 -5.12 0.98 -8.08
CA ALA A 38 -6.35 0.73 -8.82
C ALA A 38 -6.25 1.29 -10.24
N PRO A 39 -6.96 0.69 -11.21
CA PRO A 39 -6.90 1.13 -12.60
C PRO A 39 -7.37 2.57 -12.81
N ASP A 40 -8.29 3.07 -11.98
CA ASP A 40 -8.74 4.46 -12.05
C ASP A 40 -7.77 5.45 -11.37
N GLY A 41 -6.73 4.96 -10.69
CA GLY A 41 -5.75 5.81 -10.03
C GLY A 41 -6.25 6.52 -8.78
N LEU A 42 -7.44 6.16 -8.28
CA LEU A 42 -8.04 6.86 -7.14
C LEU A 42 -7.71 6.23 -5.79
N GLY A 43 -7.34 4.98 -5.78
CA GLY A 43 -7.03 4.27 -4.55
C GLY A 43 -5.99 3.20 -4.74
N ALA A 44 -5.45 2.72 -3.62
CA ALA A 44 -4.43 1.69 -3.62
C ALA A 44 -4.65 0.76 -2.43
N ASN A 45 -4.18 -0.46 -2.55
CA ASN A 45 -4.19 -1.41 -1.43
C ASN A 45 -2.75 -1.61 -0.96
N LEU A 46 -2.55 -1.59 0.35
CA LEU A 46 -1.23 -1.65 0.97
C LEU A 46 -1.17 -2.83 1.94
N LEU A 47 -0.03 -3.51 1.96
CA LEU A 47 0.19 -4.65 2.84
C LEU A 47 0.66 -4.17 4.21
N PHE A 48 -0.25 -4.17 5.17
CA PHE A 48 0.04 -3.89 6.58
C PHE A 48 -0.14 -5.15 7.40
N THR A 49 0.30 -5.13 8.65
CA THR A 49 -0.16 -6.11 9.62
C THR A 49 -1.56 -5.67 10.11
N PRO A 50 -2.34 -6.59 10.71
CA PRO A 50 -3.63 -6.19 11.29
C PRO A 50 -3.51 -5.06 12.31
N GLU A 51 -2.44 -5.04 13.09
CA GLU A 51 -2.20 -3.99 14.08
C GLU A 51 -1.91 -2.64 13.41
N GLU A 52 -1.09 -2.65 12.37
CA GLU A 52 -0.80 -1.43 11.61
C GLU A 52 -2.04 -0.90 10.92
N GLN A 53 -2.84 -1.81 10.38
CA GLN A 53 -4.12 -1.46 9.74
C GLN A 53 -5.03 -0.76 10.75
N GLU A 54 -5.19 -1.34 11.92
CA GLU A 54 -6.04 -0.77 12.96
C GLU A 54 -5.55 0.63 13.35
N PHE A 55 -4.25 0.76 13.57
CA PHE A 55 -3.65 2.04 13.92
C PHE A 55 -3.91 3.11 12.86
N LYS A 56 -3.65 2.78 11.60
CA LYS A 56 -3.83 3.73 10.50
C LYS A 56 -5.29 4.10 10.30
N CYS A 57 -6.19 3.14 10.41
CA CYS A 57 -7.62 3.38 10.24
C CYS A 57 -8.19 4.25 11.36
N LEU A 58 -7.69 4.09 12.59
CA LEU A 58 -8.09 4.94 13.70
C LEU A 58 -7.53 6.35 13.57
N LEU A 59 -6.28 6.46 13.11
CA LEU A 59 -5.61 7.75 13.00
C LEU A 59 -6.19 8.60 11.87
N ALA A 60 -6.50 8.00 10.74
CA ALA A 60 -6.96 8.72 9.55
C ALA A 60 -8.02 7.92 8.81
N PRO A 61 -9.25 7.85 9.34
CA PRO A 61 -10.31 7.03 8.74
C PRO A 61 -10.75 7.49 7.36
N ASP A 62 -10.49 8.75 7.00
CA ASP A 62 -10.78 9.27 5.66
C ASP A 62 -9.77 8.78 4.63
N VAL A 63 -8.58 8.38 5.08
CA VAL A 63 -7.49 7.94 4.22
C VAL A 63 -7.45 6.42 4.13
N PHE A 64 -7.58 5.74 5.25
CA PHE A 64 -7.35 4.30 5.36
C PHE A 64 -8.60 3.54 5.79
N ARG A 65 -8.84 2.40 5.13
CA ARG A 65 -9.88 1.46 5.56
C ARG A 65 -9.46 0.04 5.20
N PRO A 66 -9.90 -0.98 5.93
CA PRO A 66 -9.57 -2.37 5.57
C PRO A 66 -10.13 -2.71 4.19
N VAL A 67 -9.40 -3.54 3.45
CA VAL A 67 -9.93 -4.13 2.22
C VAL A 67 -11.17 -4.96 2.59
N ALA A 68 -12.22 -4.89 1.77
CA ALA A 68 -13.56 -5.36 2.12
C ALA A 68 -13.77 -6.87 1.98
N ASN A 69 -12.71 -7.68 2.12
CA ASN A 69 -12.84 -9.14 2.01
C ASN A 69 -11.81 -9.81 2.92
N ALA A 70 -11.56 -11.11 2.71
CA ALA A 70 -10.62 -11.87 3.54
C ALA A 70 -9.21 -11.27 3.57
N TRP A 71 -8.79 -10.60 2.48
CA TRP A 71 -7.50 -9.94 2.44
C TRP A 71 -7.39 -8.83 3.49
N GLY A 72 -8.50 -8.12 3.74
CA GLY A 72 -8.54 -7.10 4.77
C GLY A 72 -8.26 -7.65 6.15
N ARG A 73 -8.70 -8.87 6.44
CA ARG A 73 -8.42 -9.52 7.72
C ARG A 73 -6.95 -9.88 7.90
N GLN A 74 -6.21 -9.98 6.81
CA GLN A 74 -4.77 -10.23 6.84
C GLN A 74 -3.95 -8.94 6.99
N GLY A 75 -4.61 -7.79 6.95
CA GLY A 75 -3.96 -6.50 7.08
C GLY A 75 -3.97 -5.65 5.82
N TRP A 76 -4.39 -6.18 4.68
CA TRP A 76 -4.48 -5.37 3.47
C TRP A 76 -5.43 -4.20 3.69
N THR A 77 -4.97 -3.01 3.37
CA THR A 77 -5.64 -1.76 3.70
C THR A 77 -5.75 -0.89 2.47
N THR A 78 -6.94 -0.34 2.23
CA THR A 78 -7.17 0.58 1.12
C THR A 78 -6.82 2.00 1.55
N LEU A 79 -6.05 2.68 0.70
CA LEU A 79 -5.71 4.09 0.87
C LEU A 79 -6.43 4.90 -0.21
N THR A 80 -7.13 5.96 0.20
CA THR A 80 -7.79 6.89 -0.71
C THR A 80 -6.83 8.03 -1.00
N LEU A 81 -6.33 8.09 -2.24
CA LEU A 81 -5.28 9.04 -2.61
C LEU A 81 -5.68 10.49 -2.42
N SER A 82 -6.89 10.85 -2.83
CA SER A 82 -7.35 12.25 -2.73
C SER A 82 -7.45 12.76 -1.30
N ALA A 83 -7.56 11.86 -0.32
CA ALA A 83 -7.66 12.22 1.10
C ALA A 83 -6.29 12.22 1.80
N ALA A 84 -5.25 11.71 1.14
CA ALA A 84 -3.93 11.57 1.74
C ALA A 84 -3.03 12.74 1.40
N SER A 85 -2.24 13.19 2.37
CA SER A 85 -1.12 14.08 2.08
C SER A 85 0.02 13.27 1.50
N GLU A 86 0.99 13.94 0.86
CA GLU A 86 2.16 13.25 0.33
C GLU A 86 2.95 12.59 1.47
N ALA A 87 3.04 13.27 2.63
CA ALA A 87 3.74 12.71 3.80
C ALA A 87 3.05 11.45 4.32
N GLU A 88 1.71 11.44 4.37
CA GLU A 88 0.95 10.25 4.77
C GLU A 88 1.17 9.11 3.79
N LEU A 89 1.17 9.42 2.49
CA LEU A 89 1.39 8.44 1.44
C LEU A 89 2.79 7.84 1.54
N GLN A 90 3.81 8.68 1.73
CA GLN A 90 5.19 8.24 1.84
C GLN A 90 5.38 7.32 3.05
N ASP A 91 4.83 7.69 4.19
CA ASP A 91 4.90 6.88 5.41
C ASP A 91 4.21 5.53 5.23
N ALA A 92 3.01 5.55 4.64
CA ALA A 92 2.23 4.34 4.42
C ALA A 92 2.92 3.38 3.44
N LEU A 93 3.46 3.91 2.35
CA LEU A 93 4.19 3.08 1.38
C LEU A 93 5.45 2.49 1.97
N ALA A 94 6.20 3.27 2.77
CA ALA A 94 7.40 2.76 3.43
C ALA A 94 7.05 1.64 4.41
N MET A 95 5.95 1.78 5.14
CA MET A 95 5.48 0.75 6.06
C MET A 95 5.14 -0.55 5.33
N ALA A 96 4.39 -0.46 4.24
CA ALA A 96 4.04 -1.62 3.43
C ALA A 96 5.28 -2.25 2.79
N TRP A 97 6.19 -1.42 2.30
CA TRP A 97 7.44 -1.86 1.66
C TRP A 97 8.29 -2.72 2.60
N ARG A 98 8.33 -2.39 3.88
CA ARG A 98 9.09 -3.20 4.85
C ARG A 98 8.64 -4.65 4.83
N HIS A 99 7.35 -4.89 4.71
CA HIS A 99 6.83 -6.26 4.61
C HIS A 99 7.13 -6.88 3.25
N GLY A 100 7.02 -6.09 2.18
CA GLY A 100 7.33 -6.56 0.83
C GLY A 100 8.80 -6.85 0.61
N ALA A 101 9.68 -6.12 1.28
CA ALA A 101 11.13 -6.27 1.17
C ALA A 101 11.69 -7.33 2.11
N ALA A 102 10.92 -7.74 3.11
CA ALA A 102 11.39 -8.72 4.10
C ALA A 102 11.63 -10.07 3.44
N LYS A 103 12.81 -10.64 3.68
CA LYS A 103 13.10 -11.98 3.20
C LYS A 103 12.28 -12.98 4.01
N LYS A 104 11.79 -14.01 3.31
CA LYS A 104 11.04 -15.07 3.96
C LYS A 104 11.94 -15.76 4.97
N LYS A 105 11.51 -15.78 6.22
CA LYS A 105 12.23 -16.53 7.26
C LYS A 105 12.09 -18.02 6.99
N LYS A 106 13.21 -18.73 7.08
CA LYS A 106 13.17 -20.18 7.16
C LYS A 106 12.63 -20.54 8.54
N GLY A 107 11.51 -21.14 8.54
CA GLY A 107 10.82 -21.55 9.76
C GLY A 107 11.54 -22.63 10.48
#